data_463f3f536f67ce7c79a7f03ae1c9dcd9
#
_entry.id   463f3f536f67ce7c79a7f03ae1c9dcd9
#
_cell.length_a   1.000
_cell.length_b   1.000
_cell.length_c   1.000
_cell.angle_alpha   90.00
_cell.angle_beta   90.00
_cell.angle_gamma   90.00
#
_symmetry.space_group_name_H-M   'P 1'
#
loop_
_entity.id
_entity.type
_entity.pdbx_description
1 polymer ?
#
loop_
_entity_poly.entity_id
_entity_poly.type
_entity_poly.pdbx_seq_one_letter_code
_entity_poly.pdbx_strand_id
1 'polypeptide(L)'
;MDYEQAIEEAPPGWRHFSVEDIERLPRFVRARELARVPQGENAERVVRALFWTLVYHLEPARWDELASFEPIHPDLIEALPRIAARGLDIGAGSGRLTQHLVSRCHDVIAVEPSAGLRSLLARRLPSVDVVEAWAEALPFPDRCSQLTAACGVFGPEAAVLSELRRVTAPGGVIALISPEKPEWFEAQGWDRITVPAVRAPEHPAWIDDFFGPPSPPRELLMAKV
;
A
#
# COMPACT_ATOMS: atom_id res chain seq x y z
N MET A 1 -10.72 -23.97 -1.99
CA MET A 1 -9.28 -24.25 -2.06
C MET A 1 -8.65 -23.54 -0.89
N ASP A 2 -7.92 -24.24 -0.06
CA ASP A 2 -7.12 -23.61 1.00
C ASP A 2 -5.72 -23.22 0.48
N TYR A 3 -4.90 -22.59 1.33
CA TYR A 3 -3.59 -22.11 0.91
C TYR A 3 -2.60 -23.25 0.58
N GLU A 4 -2.69 -24.38 1.28
CA GLU A 4 -1.84 -25.56 1.03
C GLU A 4 -2.06 -26.06 -0.39
N GLN A 5 -3.32 -26.29 -0.76
CA GLN A 5 -3.69 -26.68 -2.12
C GLN A 5 -3.28 -25.63 -3.16
N ALA A 6 -3.43 -24.34 -2.82
CA ALA A 6 -3.07 -23.25 -3.72
C ALA A 6 -1.57 -23.20 -4.01
N ILE A 7 -0.70 -23.43 -3.00
CA ILE A 7 0.75 -23.51 -3.19
C ILE A 7 1.14 -24.72 -4.04
N GLU A 8 0.54 -25.88 -3.82
CA GLU A 8 0.84 -27.09 -4.59
C GLU A 8 0.51 -26.91 -6.09
N GLU A 9 -0.59 -26.24 -6.38
CA GLU A 9 -1.06 -25.98 -7.74
C GLU A 9 -0.39 -24.77 -8.40
N ALA A 10 0.25 -23.87 -7.63
CA ALA A 10 0.85 -22.66 -8.16
C ALA A 10 2.05 -22.95 -9.07
N PRO A 11 2.29 -22.09 -10.09
CA PRO A 11 3.50 -22.16 -10.89
C PRO A 11 4.77 -22.07 -10.01
N PRO A 12 5.86 -22.76 -10.37
CA PRO A 12 7.09 -22.79 -9.53
C PRO A 12 7.63 -21.43 -9.11
N GLY A 13 7.56 -20.40 -9.96
CA GLY A 13 8.02 -19.05 -9.67
C GLY A 13 7.20 -18.30 -8.59
N TRP A 14 6.06 -18.84 -8.17
CA TRP A 14 5.19 -18.23 -7.16
C TRP A 14 5.28 -18.91 -5.78
N ARG A 15 6.19 -19.90 -5.64
CA ARG A 15 6.35 -20.72 -4.43
C ARG A 15 7.48 -20.20 -3.54
N HIS A 16 7.57 -18.90 -3.32
CA HIS A 16 8.64 -18.33 -2.49
C HIS A 16 8.42 -18.51 -0.99
N PHE A 17 7.19 -18.76 -0.57
CA PHE A 17 6.84 -19.04 0.82
C PHE A 17 6.19 -20.41 0.95
N SER A 18 6.45 -21.06 2.06
CA SER A 18 5.83 -22.32 2.42
C SER A 18 4.61 -22.12 3.34
N VAL A 19 3.91 -23.21 3.62
CA VAL A 19 2.81 -23.20 4.62
C VAL A 19 3.33 -22.84 6.00
N GLU A 20 4.53 -23.29 6.35
CA GLU A 20 5.18 -22.99 7.63
C GLU A 20 5.48 -21.48 7.79
N ASP A 21 5.68 -20.74 6.70
CA ASP A 21 5.87 -19.30 6.76
C ASP A 21 4.61 -18.57 7.24
N ILE A 22 3.43 -19.11 6.97
CA ILE A 22 2.17 -18.57 7.51
C ILE A 22 2.17 -18.65 9.04
N GLU A 23 2.72 -19.70 9.63
CA GLU A 23 2.83 -19.87 11.07
C GLU A 23 3.75 -18.84 11.74
N ARG A 24 4.68 -18.25 10.98
CA ARG A 24 5.57 -17.17 11.44
C ARG A 24 4.87 -15.80 11.55
N LEU A 25 3.72 -15.63 10.88
CA LEU A 25 2.93 -14.40 11.01
C LEU A 25 2.43 -14.24 12.46
N PRO A 26 2.38 -13.00 13.00
CA PRO A 26 1.70 -12.73 14.26
C PRO A 26 0.27 -13.28 14.23
N ARG A 27 -0.18 -13.92 15.33
CA ARG A 27 -1.46 -14.67 15.39
C ARG A 27 -2.65 -13.84 14.89
N PHE A 28 -2.71 -12.56 15.26
CA PHE A 28 -3.80 -11.68 14.85
C PHE A 28 -3.71 -11.28 13.36
N VAL A 29 -2.52 -11.08 12.81
CA VAL A 29 -2.29 -10.84 11.37
C VAL A 29 -2.76 -12.07 10.59
N ARG A 30 -2.26 -13.25 10.98
CA ARG A 30 -2.62 -14.52 10.36
C ARG A 30 -4.14 -14.74 10.36
N ALA A 31 -4.81 -14.60 11.50
CA ALA A 31 -6.25 -14.79 11.59
C ALA A 31 -7.03 -13.83 10.68
N ARG A 32 -6.58 -12.56 10.61
CA ARG A 32 -7.18 -11.54 9.76
C ARG A 32 -6.99 -11.84 8.28
N GLU A 33 -5.76 -12.09 7.86
CA GLU A 33 -5.42 -12.25 6.44
C GLU A 33 -5.98 -13.55 5.86
N LEU A 34 -5.93 -14.65 6.63
CA LEU A 34 -6.56 -15.91 6.20
C LEU A 34 -8.08 -15.80 6.09
N ALA A 35 -8.74 -14.99 6.94
CA ALA A 35 -10.18 -14.75 6.83
C ALA A 35 -10.57 -13.96 5.56
N ARG A 36 -9.62 -13.24 4.96
CA ARG A 36 -9.81 -12.44 3.73
C ARG A 36 -9.51 -13.24 2.46
N VAL A 37 -8.88 -14.40 2.57
CA VAL A 37 -8.60 -15.25 1.41
C VAL A 37 -9.93 -15.68 0.79
N PRO A 38 -10.17 -15.37 -0.49
CA PRO A 38 -11.41 -15.69 -1.14
C PRO A 38 -11.63 -17.21 -1.21
N GLN A 39 -12.78 -17.67 -0.72
CA GLN A 39 -13.15 -19.07 -0.81
C GLN A 39 -13.54 -19.42 -2.27
N GLY A 40 -13.00 -20.52 -2.80
CA GLY A 40 -13.37 -21.03 -4.12
C GLY A 40 -12.70 -20.33 -5.32
N GLU A 41 -11.74 -19.46 -5.09
CA GLU A 41 -10.97 -18.84 -6.17
C GLU A 41 -9.83 -19.74 -6.68
N ASN A 42 -9.23 -19.36 -7.83
CA ASN A 42 -8.13 -20.14 -8.39
C ASN A 42 -6.85 -20.00 -7.51
N ALA A 43 -6.00 -21.02 -7.57
CA ALA A 43 -4.77 -21.11 -6.79
C ALA A 43 -3.88 -19.87 -6.91
N GLU A 44 -3.71 -19.38 -8.12
CA GLU A 44 -2.86 -18.21 -8.42
C GLU A 44 -3.29 -16.97 -7.63
N ARG A 45 -4.58 -16.68 -7.57
CA ARG A 45 -5.10 -15.51 -6.88
C ARG A 45 -4.94 -15.60 -5.37
N VAL A 46 -5.16 -16.79 -4.81
CA VAL A 46 -4.96 -17.06 -3.38
C VAL A 46 -3.50 -16.92 -3.01
N VAL A 47 -2.60 -17.55 -3.75
CA VAL A 47 -1.15 -17.47 -3.51
C VAL A 47 -0.65 -16.04 -3.64
N ARG A 48 -1.12 -15.28 -4.65
CA ARG A 48 -0.72 -13.89 -4.85
C ARG A 48 -1.13 -12.99 -3.69
N ALA A 49 -2.37 -13.14 -3.19
CA ALA A 49 -2.84 -12.35 -2.06
C ALA A 49 -2.03 -12.60 -0.78
N LEU A 50 -1.72 -13.88 -0.50
CA LEU A 50 -0.92 -14.26 0.64
C LEU A 50 0.56 -13.94 0.47
N PHE A 51 1.10 -14.03 -0.75
CA PHE A 51 2.48 -13.65 -1.06
C PHE A 51 2.80 -12.23 -0.57
N TRP A 52 1.99 -11.24 -0.92
CA TRP A 52 2.22 -9.87 -0.48
C TRP A 52 2.11 -9.70 1.03
N THR A 53 1.14 -10.36 1.66
CA THR A 53 1.04 -10.36 3.13
C THR A 53 2.30 -10.90 3.78
N LEU A 54 2.82 -12.05 3.29
CA LEU A 54 4.03 -12.65 3.81
C LEU A 54 5.26 -11.77 3.57
N VAL A 55 5.37 -11.17 2.39
CA VAL A 55 6.44 -10.20 2.10
C VAL A 55 6.44 -9.04 3.09
N TYR A 56 5.31 -8.38 3.28
CA TYR A 56 5.24 -7.18 4.14
C TYR A 56 5.59 -7.49 5.60
N HIS A 57 5.23 -8.66 6.09
CA HIS A 57 5.43 -9.04 7.49
C HIS A 57 6.73 -9.81 7.75
N LEU A 58 7.18 -10.64 6.82
CA LEU A 58 8.35 -11.50 7.01
C LEU A 58 9.60 -11.02 6.29
N GLU A 59 9.45 -10.31 5.17
CA GLU A 59 10.56 -9.84 4.33
C GLU A 59 10.50 -8.31 4.07
N PRO A 60 10.28 -7.47 5.12
CA PRO A 60 10.10 -6.02 4.93
C PRO A 60 11.32 -5.34 4.29
N ALA A 61 12.53 -5.88 4.48
CA ALA A 61 13.74 -5.35 3.85
C ALA A 61 13.74 -5.59 2.33
N ARG A 62 13.27 -6.75 1.87
CA ARG A 62 13.12 -7.03 0.43
C ARG A 62 12.08 -6.13 -0.22
N TRP A 63 10.95 -5.92 0.48
CA TRP A 63 9.95 -4.94 0.02
C TRP A 63 10.52 -3.54 -0.09
N ASP A 64 11.28 -3.10 0.91
CA ASP A 64 11.91 -1.77 0.92
C ASP A 64 12.91 -1.61 -0.24
N GLU A 65 13.66 -2.67 -0.55
CA GLU A 65 14.56 -2.68 -1.70
C GLU A 65 13.81 -2.58 -3.03
N LEU A 66 12.76 -3.40 -3.24
CA LEU A 66 11.88 -3.28 -4.41
C LEU A 66 11.32 -1.85 -4.55
N ALA A 67 10.79 -1.30 -3.46
CA ALA A 67 10.19 0.04 -3.45
C ALA A 67 11.18 1.13 -3.88
N SER A 68 12.49 0.93 -3.67
CA SER A 68 13.53 1.86 -4.13
C SER A 68 13.70 1.88 -5.66
N PHE A 69 13.32 0.80 -6.34
CA PHE A 69 13.31 0.71 -7.81
C PHE A 69 11.97 1.07 -8.43
N GLU A 70 10.99 1.44 -7.62
CA GLU A 70 9.68 1.91 -8.04
C GLU A 70 9.43 3.37 -7.60
N PRO A 71 10.24 4.34 -8.02
CA PRO A 71 10.06 5.72 -7.61
C PRO A 71 8.71 6.26 -8.10
N ILE A 72 8.08 7.10 -7.27
CA ILE A 72 6.87 7.82 -7.68
C ILE A 72 7.29 8.93 -8.65
N HIS A 73 6.59 9.02 -9.80
CA HIS A 73 6.88 10.05 -10.80
C HIS A 73 6.71 11.46 -10.19
N PRO A 74 7.66 12.38 -10.44
CA PRO A 74 7.59 13.73 -9.88
C PRO A 74 6.27 14.47 -10.17
N ASP A 75 5.71 14.31 -11.37
CA ASP A 75 4.46 14.98 -11.74
C ASP A 75 3.27 14.49 -10.90
N LEU A 76 3.24 13.21 -10.48
CA LEU A 76 2.21 12.71 -9.56
C LEU A 76 2.35 13.36 -8.18
N ILE A 77 3.60 13.56 -7.72
CA ILE A 77 3.86 14.25 -6.46
C ILE A 77 3.50 15.74 -6.58
N GLU A 78 3.84 16.40 -7.69
CA GLU A 78 3.50 17.82 -7.89
C GLU A 78 1.98 18.05 -7.99
N ALA A 79 1.23 17.08 -8.47
CA ALA A 79 -0.24 17.15 -8.53
C ALA A 79 -0.91 16.99 -7.15
N LEU A 80 -0.23 16.43 -6.14
CA LEU A 80 -0.76 16.39 -4.78
C LEU A 80 -0.89 17.80 -4.20
N PRO A 81 -1.97 18.12 -3.49
CA PRO A 81 -2.16 19.45 -2.91
C PRO A 81 -1.08 19.74 -1.84
N ARG A 82 -0.73 21.02 -1.70
CA ARG A 82 0.04 21.51 -0.54
C ARG A 82 -0.94 21.91 0.55
N ILE A 83 -0.81 21.28 1.69
CA ILE A 83 -1.77 21.40 2.80
C ILE A 83 -1.08 22.01 4.02
N ALA A 84 -1.59 23.16 4.50
CA ALA A 84 -1.10 23.80 5.72
C ALA A 84 -1.61 23.11 7.01
N ALA A 85 -1.96 21.84 6.95
CA ALA A 85 -2.53 21.06 8.03
C ALA A 85 -2.02 19.61 7.96
N ARG A 86 -2.73 18.70 8.62
CA ARG A 86 -2.36 17.28 8.70
C ARG A 86 -2.63 16.53 7.40
N GLY A 87 -1.62 15.72 6.98
CA GLY A 87 -1.73 14.65 6.02
C GLY A 87 -1.66 13.27 6.68
N LEU A 88 -2.39 12.31 6.13
CA LEU A 88 -2.28 10.89 6.49
C LEU A 88 -1.73 10.11 5.29
N ASP A 89 -0.75 9.24 5.52
CA ASP A 89 -0.26 8.25 4.56
C ASP A 89 -0.73 6.86 5.01
N ILE A 90 -1.67 6.26 4.28
CA ILE A 90 -2.31 5.01 4.67
C ILE A 90 -1.71 3.84 3.90
N GLY A 91 -1.19 2.84 4.64
CA GLY A 91 -0.37 1.78 4.07
C GLY A 91 0.99 2.32 3.65
N ALA A 92 1.61 3.09 4.53
CA ALA A 92 2.81 3.87 4.24
C ALA A 92 4.04 3.01 3.87
N GLY A 93 4.02 1.72 4.20
CA GLY A 93 5.14 0.81 3.97
C GLY A 93 6.39 1.30 4.69
N SER A 94 7.50 1.32 3.97
CA SER A 94 8.78 1.88 4.44
C SER A 94 8.92 3.39 4.22
N GLY A 95 7.84 4.10 3.80
CA GLY A 95 7.81 5.55 3.65
C GLY A 95 8.00 6.08 2.23
N ARG A 96 7.74 5.26 1.20
CA ARG A 96 7.89 5.67 -0.21
C ARG A 96 7.09 6.93 -0.56
N LEU A 97 5.83 7.03 -0.13
CA LEU A 97 5.02 8.23 -0.30
C LEU A 97 5.25 9.23 0.81
N THR A 98 5.40 8.79 2.06
CA THR A 98 5.57 9.64 3.25
C THR A 98 6.66 10.69 3.07
N GLN A 99 7.83 10.31 2.51
CA GLN A 99 8.97 11.24 2.28
C GLN A 99 8.60 12.44 1.40
N HIS A 100 7.62 12.31 0.54
CA HIS A 100 7.13 13.40 -0.29
C HIS A 100 6.07 14.23 0.44
N LEU A 101 5.22 13.60 1.26
CA LEU A 101 4.17 14.29 2.01
C LEU A 101 4.73 15.25 3.06
N VAL A 102 5.90 14.96 3.67
CA VAL A 102 6.53 15.86 4.66
C VAL A 102 6.88 17.24 4.10
N SER A 103 7.03 17.38 2.78
CA SER A 103 7.24 18.68 2.11
C SER A 103 5.94 19.34 1.65
N ARG A 104 4.81 18.65 1.77
CA ARG A 104 3.50 19.10 1.27
C ARG A 104 2.48 19.36 2.38
N CYS A 105 2.67 18.74 3.55
CA CYS A 105 1.80 18.90 4.71
C CYS A 105 2.59 19.51 5.87
N HIS A 106 1.92 20.25 6.74
CA HIS A 106 2.52 20.79 7.96
C HIS A 106 2.85 19.65 8.93
N ASP A 107 1.99 18.65 9.01
CA ASP A 107 2.09 17.49 9.90
C ASP A 107 1.71 16.24 9.10
N VAL A 108 2.48 15.15 9.24
CA VAL A 108 2.24 13.88 8.56
C VAL A 108 2.23 12.76 9.57
N ILE A 109 1.17 11.95 9.51
CA ILE A 109 1.10 10.68 10.23
C ILE A 109 1.08 9.54 9.20
N ALA A 110 2.00 8.60 9.37
CA ALA A 110 2.07 7.40 8.56
C ALA A 110 1.38 6.22 9.27
N VAL A 111 0.55 5.49 8.54
CA VAL A 111 -0.19 4.33 9.05
C VAL A 111 0.27 3.09 8.33
N GLU A 112 0.76 2.10 9.08
CA GLU A 112 1.31 0.87 8.49
C GLU A 112 1.11 -0.32 9.45
N PRO A 113 0.47 -1.42 9.04
CA PRO A 113 0.23 -2.58 9.90
C PRO A 113 1.48 -3.45 10.14
N SER A 114 2.47 -3.47 9.24
CA SER A 114 3.69 -4.28 9.41
C SER A 114 4.69 -3.64 10.36
N ALA A 115 5.03 -4.34 11.44
CA ALA A 115 6.03 -3.88 12.41
C ALA A 115 7.42 -3.66 11.77
N GLY A 116 7.79 -4.52 10.81
CA GLY A 116 9.06 -4.41 10.09
C GLY A 116 9.12 -3.16 9.22
N LEU A 117 8.07 -2.90 8.45
CA LEU A 117 7.97 -1.72 7.60
C LEU A 117 7.89 -0.44 8.43
N ARG A 118 7.10 -0.42 9.52
CA ARG A 118 7.08 0.71 10.47
C ARG A 118 8.47 1.03 11.02
N SER A 119 9.25 -0.01 11.36
CA SER A 119 10.61 0.19 11.87
C SER A 119 11.55 0.79 10.81
N LEU A 120 11.39 0.42 9.55
CA LEU A 120 12.14 1.00 8.43
C LEU A 120 11.76 2.47 8.23
N LEU A 121 10.46 2.77 8.21
CA LEU A 121 9.93 4.13 8.06
C LEU A 121 10.39 5.03 9.19
N ALA A 122 10.24 4.62 10.44
CA ALA A 122 10.64 5.42 11.62
C ALA A 122 12.15 5.74 11.64
N ARG A 123 12.99 4.84 11.15
CA ARG A 123 14.43 5.13 10.99
C ARG A 123 14.72 6.10 9.84
N ARG A 124 13.97 6.02 8.75
CA ARG A 124 14.13 6.88 7.56
C ARG A 124 13.61 8.29 7.81
N LEU A 125 12.49 8.42 8.49
CA LEU A 125 11.77 9.67 8.73
C LEU A 125 11.47 9.84 10.23
N PRO A 126 12.46 10.11 11.09
CA PRO A 126 12.29 10.12 12.53
C PRO A 126 11.40 11.26 13.07
N SER A 127 11.06 12.23 12.23
CA SER A 127 10.13 13.31 12.55
C SER A 127 8.67 12.99 12.23
N VAL A 128 8.39 11.83 11.64
CA VAL A 128 7.03 11.41 11.26
C VAL A 128 6.48 10.49 12.34
N ASP A 129 5.27 10.76 12.81
CA ASP A 129 4.55 9.85 13.68
C ASP A 129 4.09 8.62 12.89
N VAL A 130 4.42 7.43 13.40
CA VAL A 130 4.08 6.15 12.74
C VAL A 130 3.13 5.36 13.63
N VAL A 131 1.95 5.04 13.09
CA VAL A 131 0.86 4.39 13.80
C VAL A 131 0.59 3.00 13.23
N GLU A 132 0.39 2.02 14.11
CA GLU A 132 -0.06 0.69 13.73
C GLU A 132 -1.57 0.68 13.55
N ALA A 133 -2.04 0.51 12.32
CA ALA A 133 -3.44 0.28 12.04
C ALA A 133 -3.64 -0.31 10.64
N TRP A 134 -4.82 -0.87 10.42
CA TRP A 134 -5.33 -1.24 9.09
C TRP A 134 -6.28 -0.18 8.57
N ALA A 135 -6.32 -0.03 7.26
CA ALA A 135 -7.09 1.01 6.59
C ALA A 135 -8.60 0.94 6.84
N GLU A 136 -9.13 -0.24 7.20
CA GLU A 136 -10.56 -0.43 7.50
C GLU A 136 -10.97 -0.01 8.91
N ALA A 137 -9.99 0.35 9.77
CA ALA A 137 -10.24 0.75 11.16
C ALA A 137 -9.15 1.70 11.63
N LEU A 138 -9.20 2.94 11.17
CA LEU A 138 -8.19 3.95 11.48
C LEU A 138 -8.43 4.52 12.88
N PRO A 139 -7.39 4.58 13.75
CA PRO A 139 -7.51 5.02 15.13
C PRO A 139 -7.52 6.56 15.26
N PHE A 140 -8.21 7.22 14.35
CA PHE A 140 -8.29 8.68 14.28
C PHE A 140 -9.73 9.16 14.41
N PRO A 141 -9.95 10.36 14.96
CA PRO A 141 -11.27 10.97 14.95
C PRO A 141 -11.70 11.33 13.53
N ASP A 142 -13.01 11.53 13.36
CA ASP A 142 -13.58 12.00 12.10
C ASP A 142 -12.97 13.36 11.71
N ARG A 143 -12.77 13.55 10.41
CA ARG A 143 -12.38 14.84 9.81
C ARG A 143 -11.07 15.42 10.35
N CYS A 144 -10.12 14.55 10.72
CA CYS A 144 -8.85 14.97 11.34
C CYS A 144 -7.73 15.28 10.32
N SER A 145 -7.94 15.01 9.03
CA SER A 145 -6.94 15.19 7.96
C SER A 145 -7.49 16.03 6.82
N GLN A 146 -6.65 16.83 6.19
CA GLN A 146 -6.99 17.53 4.95
C GLN A 146 -6.45 16.85 3.69
N LEU A 147 -5.49 15.95 3.85
CA LEU A 147 -5.01 15.07 2.79
C LEU A 147 -4.89 13.65 3.35
N THR A 148 -5.67 12.73 2.82
CA THR A 148 -5.53 11.28 3.11
C THR A 148 -5.02 10.61 1.84
N ALA A 149 -3.78 10.13 1.88
CA ALA A 149 -3.10 9.60 0.71
C ALA A 149 -2.71 8.13 0.90
N ALA A 150 -2.52 7.42 -0.20
CA ALA A 150 -2.00 6.05 -0.23
C ALA A 150 -1.29 5.78 -1.56
N CYS A 151 -0.35 4.83 -1.59
CA CYS A 151 0.39 4.48 -2.80
C CYS A 151 0.49 2.95 -2.98
N GLY A 152 -0.19 2.40 -3.99
CA GLY A 152 -0.11 0.99 -4.37
C GLY A 152 -0.72 0.03 -3.33
N VAL A 153 -1.78 0.44 -2.61
CA VAL A 153 -2.26 -0.31 -1.44
C VAL A 153 -3.67 -0.84 -1.59
N PHE A 154 -4.58 -0.09 -2.22
CA PHE A 154 -6.02 -0.37 -2.19
C PHE A 154 -6.63 -0.53 -3.57
N GLY A 155 -7.71 -1.33 -3.59
CA GLY A 155 -8.74 -1.31 -4.60
C GLY A 155 -10.02 -0.61 -4.11
N PRO A 156 -11.17 -0.89 -4.75
CA PRO A 156 -12.46 -0.26 -4.42
C PRO A 156 -13.16 -0.95 -3.21
N GLU A 157 -12.45 -1.20 -2.13
CA GLU A 157 -13.02 -1.80 -0.93
C GLU A 157 -13.87 -0.79 -0.15
N ALA A 158 -15.16 -1.08 0.00
CA ALA A 158 -16.13 -0.18 0.61
C ALA A 158 -15.73 0.23 2.05
N ALA A 159 -15.24 -0.70 2.86
CA ALA A 159 -14.82 -0.43 4.24
C ALA A 159 -13.65 0.56 4.29
N VAL A 160 -12.62 0.35 3.46
CA VAL A 160 -11.46 1.24 3.34
C VAL A 160 -11.92 2.64 2.89
N LEU A 161 -12.68 2.72 1.80
CA LEU A 161 -13.15 4.01 1.28
C LEU A 161 -14.03 4.76 2.27
N SER A 162 -14.81 4.06 3.08
CA SER A 162 -15.60 4.66 4.17
C SER A 162 -14.70 5.30 5.23
N GLU A 163 -13.64 4.60 5.65
CA GLU A 163 -12.68 5.10 6.62
C GLU A 163 -11.87 6.29 6.08
N LEU A 164 -11.37 6.20 4.83
CA LEU A 164 -10.68 7.32 4.20
C LEU A 164 -11.57 8.58 4.17
N ARG A 165 -12.85 8.44 3.81
CA ARG A 165 -13.81 9.56 3.84
C ARG A 165 -14.07 10.05 5.26
N ARG A 166 -14.20 9.15 6.23
CA ARG A 166 -14.48 9.50 7.63
C ARG A 166 -13.38 10.38 8.22
N VAL A 167 -12.11 10.01 8.00
CA VAL A 167 -10.97 10.75 8.56
C VAL A 167 -10.61 12.01 7.78
N THR A 168 -11.06 12.14 6.53
CA THR A 168 -10.81 13.32 5.70
C THR A 168 -11.82 14.42 6.02
N ALA A 169 -11.35 15.63 6.28
CA ALA A 169 -12.19 16.78 6.58
C ALA A 169 -12.99 17.25 5.35
N PRO A 170 -14.15 17.89 5.52
CA PRO A 170 -14.87 18.54 4.42
C PRO A 170 -13.97 19.55 3.67
N GLY A 171 -13.93 19.43 2.35
CA GLY A 171 -13.03 20.20 1.48
C GLY A 171 -11.60 19.64 1.43
N GLY A 172 -11.29 18.59 2.19
CA GLY A 172 -10.05 17.84 2.08
C GLY A 172 -10.02 16.93 0.85
N VAL A 173 -8.88 16.30 0.62
CA VAL A 173 -8.61 15.46 -0.56
C VAL A 173 -8.22 14.06 -0.13
N ILE A 174 -8.81 13.05 -0.80
CA ILE A 174 -8.30 11.69 -0.81
C ILE A 174 -7.50 11.52 -2.11
N ALA A 175 -6.27 11.02 -2.00
CA ALA A 175 -5.34 10.85 -3.11
C ALA A 175 -4.77 9.43 -3.14
N LEU A 176 -5.06 8.66 -4.18
CA LEU A 176 -4.61 7.28 -4.35
C LEU A 176 -3.65 7.20 -5.54
N ILE A 177 -2.39 6.90 -5.27
CA ILE A 177 -1.38 6.67 -6.31
C ILE A 177 -1.39 5.19 -6.66
N SER A 178 -1.58 4.86 -7.94
CA SER A 178 -1.68 3.51 -8.50
C SER A 178 -2.56 2.55 -7.69
N PRO A 179 -3.83 2.91 -7.44
CA PRO A 179 -4.76 1.99 -6.81
C PRO A 179 -5.06 0.80 -7.73
N GLU A 180 -5.54 -0.31 -7.17
CA GLU A 180 -6.12 -1.37 -7.98
C GLU A 180 -7.41 -0.88 -8.67
N LYS A 181 -7.61 -1.26 -9.94
CA LYS A 181 -8.80 -0.90 -10.75
C LYS A 181 -9.03 0.62 -10.82
N PRO A 182 -8.07 1.41 -11.30
CA PRO A 182 -8.17 2.86 -11.36
C PRO A 182 -9.38 3.34 -12.17
N GLU A 183 -9.81 2.59 -13.19
CA GLU A 183 -10.99 2.84 -14.00
C GLU A 183 -12.30 2.82 -13.17
N TRP A 184 -12.35 2.03 -12.08
CA TRP A 184 -13.51 2.03 -11.19
C TRP A 184 -13.63 3.38 -10.46
N PHE A 185 -12.52 3.94 -9.96
CA PHE A 185 -12.51 5.23 -9.27
C PHE A 185 -12.89 6.37 -10.23
N GLU A 186 -12.35 6.36 -11.44
CA GLU A 186 -12.69 7.34 -12.47
C GLU A 186 -14.19 7.30 -12.80
N ALA A 187 -14.79 6.12 -12.93
CA ALA A 187 -16.22 5.94 -13.13
C ALA A 187 -17.08 6.45 -11.95
N GLN A 188 -16.49 6.57 -10.74
CA GLN A 188 -17.13 7.20 -9.57
C GLN A 188 -16.87 8.73 -9.49
N GLY A 189 -16.30 9.33 -10.52
CA GLY A 189 -16.07 10.77 -10.60
C GLY A 189 -14.79 11.26 -9.91
N TRP A 190 -13.82 10.36 -9.67
CA TRP A 190 -12.50 10.78 -9.21
C TRP A 190 -11.69 11.36 -10.38
N ASP A 191 -10.98 12.43 -10.10
CA ASP A 191 -10.04 13.00 -11.08
C ASP A 191 -8.84 12.06 -11.25
N ARG A 192 -8.51 11.72 -12.50
CA ARG A 192 -7.37 10.84 -12.83
C ARG A 192 -6.28 11.61 -13.54
N ILE A 193 -5.06 11.47 -13.04
CA ILE A 193 -3.83 11.94 -13.67
C ILE A 193 -2.99 10.71 -14.01
N THR A 194 -2.51 10.64 -15.25
CA THR A 194 -1.66 9.54 -15.73
C THR A 194 -0.35 10.10 -16.24
N VAL A 195 0.76 9.47 -15.90
CA VAL A 195 2.09 9.81 -16.41
C VAL A 195 2.62 8.72 -17.34
N PRO A 196 3.55 9.05 -18.26
CA PRO A 196 4.19 8.06 -19.11
C PRO A 196 4.85 6.95 -18.29
N ALA A 197 4.93 5.75 -18.86
CA ALA A 197 5.69 4.68 -18.25
C ALA A 197 7.16 5.07 -18.15
N VAL A 198 7.69 5.02 -16.94
CA VAL A 198 9.11 5.18 -16.68
C VAL A 198 9.73 3.78 -16.56
N ARG A 199 10.82 3.56 -17.26
CA ARG A 199 11.59 2.32 -17.07
C ARG A 199 12.12 2.31 -15.64
N ALA A 200 11.94 1.20 -14.95
CA ALA A 200 12.57 1.02 -13.65
C ALA A 200 14.09 1.22 -13.75
N PRO A 201 14.73 1.78 -12.72
CA PRO A 201 16.19 1.83 -12.66
C PRO A 201 16.81 0.44 -12.80
N GLU A 202 18.08 0.38 -13.17
CA GLU A 202 18.83 -0.87 -13.17
C GLU A 202 18.82 -1.46 -11.75
N HIS A 203 18.46 -2.74 -11.64
CA HIS A 203 18.22 -3.43 -10.37
C HIS A 203 18.79 -4.85 -10.39
N PRO A 204 19.07 -5.45 -9.23
CA PRO A 204 19.55 -6.83 -9.12
C PRO A 204 18.56 -7.84 -9.69
N ALA A 205 19.04 -8.86 -10.38
CA ALA A 205 18.22 -9.89 -11.02
C ALA A 205 17.30 -10.65 -10.04
N TRP A 206 17.69 -10.77 -8.78
CA TRP A 206 16.86 -11.44 -7.77
C TRP A 206 15.49 -10.75 -7.55
N ILE A 207 15.39 -9.44 -7.86
CA ILE A 207 14.11 -8.72 -7.78
C ILE A 207 13.14 -9.25 -8.82
N ASP A 208 13.60 -9.41 -10.08
CA ASP A 208 12.76 -9.99 -11.13
C ASP A 208 12.37 -11.44 -10.81
N ASP A 209 13.31 -12.21 -10.24
CA ASP A 209 13.09 -13.61 -9.87
C ASP A 209 12.07 -13.75 -8.72
N PHE A 210 12.07 -12.81 -7.77
CA PHE A 210 11.24 -12.88 -6.56
C PHE A 210 9.90 -12.14 -6.71
N PHE A 211 9.90 -10.93 -7.26
CA PHE A 211 8.73 -10.07 -7.36
C PHE A 211 8.15 -9.95 -8.77
N GLY A 212 8.93 -10.27 -9.79
CA GLY A 212 8.74 -9.81 -11.15
C GLY A 212 9.33 -8.41 -11.36
N PRO A 213 9.30 -7.90 -12.61
CA PRO A 213 9.91 -6.63 -12.95
C PRO A 213 9.25 -5.47 -12.17
N PRO A 214 10.06 -4.55 -11.59
CA PRO A 214 9.54 -3.38 -10.89
C PRO A 214 8.62 -2.55 -11.77
N SER A 215 7.51 -2.08 -11.18
CA SER A 215 6.47 -1.31 -11.87
C SER A 215 6.23 0.02 -11.18
N PRO A 216 6.99 1.08 -11.51
CA PRO A 216 6.79 2.40 -10.93
C PRO A 216 5.35 2.91 -11.07
N PRO A 217 4.81 3.58 -10.04
CA PRO A 217 3.48 4.15 -10.05
C PRO A 217 3.25 5.14 -11.22
N ARG A 218 2.10 5.03 -11.89
CA ARG A 218 1.80 5.80 -13.10
C ARG A 218 0.53 6.65 -13.04
N GLU A 219 -0.24 6.49 -11.99
CA GLU A 219 -1.57 7.08 -11.91
C GLU A 219 -1.80 7.71 -10.54
N LEU A 220 -2.55 8.77 -10.52
CA LEU A 220 -3.06 9.40 -9.32
C LEU A 220 -4.55 9.61 -9.48
N LEU A 221 -5.35 9.11 -8.56
CA LEU A 221 -6.78 9.29 -8.46
C LEU A 221 -7.07 10.21 -7.28
N MET A 222 -7.83 11.27 -7.48
CA MET A 222 -8.16 12.23 -6.42
C MET A 222 -9.66 12.46 -6.32
N ALA A 223 -10.16 12.59 -5.09
CA ALA A 223 -11.52 13.03 -4.81
C ALA A 223 -11.53 14.05 -3.68
N LYS A 224 -12.38 15.06 -3.80
CA LYS A 224 -12.73 15.99 -2.71
C LYS A 224 -13.81 15.37 -1.83
N VAL A 225 -13.70 15.59 -0.52
CA VAL A 225 -14.67 15.14 0.51
C VAL A 225 -15.59 16.29 0.91
#